data_6f226ace54f0696bb73db347f0b0a991
#
_entry.id   6f226ace54f0696bb73db347f0b0a991
#
_cell.length_a   1.000
_cell.length_b   1.000
_cell.length_c   1.000
_cell.angle_alpha   90.00
_cell.angle_beta   90.00
_cell.angle_gamma   90.00
#
_symmetry.space_group_name_H-M   'P 1'
#
loop_
_entity.id
_entity.type
_entity.pdbx_description
1 polymer ?
#
loop_
_entity_poly.entity_id
_entity_poly.type
_entity_poly.pdbx_seq_one_letter_code
_entity_poly.pdbx_strand_id
1 'polypeptide(L)'
;MRKLAAEEGSEVFVICAQIEQEIAELDDDEKAMFLEDLGLKQSGLEKLIKASYSLLGLLSYLTAGEDETRAWTIKKGTKAPQAAGKIHTDFERGFIRAEVVNYKDLLECGSLAAAREKVW
;
A
#
# COMPACT_ATOMS: atom_id res chain seq x y z
N MET A 1 0.63 3.62 28.32
CA MET A 1 0.11 3.14 27.03
C MET A 1 1.14 2.30 26.27
N ARG A 2 2.31 2.82 25.85
CA ARG A 2 3.31 2.03 25.09
C ARG A 2 3.78 0.77 25.80
N LYS A 3 3.99 0.81 27.12
CA LYS A 3 4.41 -0.35 27.91
C LYS A 3 3.32 -1.43 27.94
N LEU A 4 2.08 -1.04 28.16
CA LEU A 4 0.93 -1.96 28.15
C LEU A 4 0.75 -2.60 26.78
N ALA A 5 0.82 -1.80 25.72
CA ALA A 5 0.71 -2.30 24.36
C ALA A 5 1.83 -3.30 24.01
N ALA A 6 3.05 -3.06 24.48
CA ALA A 6 4.16 -4.01 24.30
C ALA A 6 3.91 -5.35 25.04
N GLU A 7 3.32 -5.30 26.23
CA GLU A 7 2.93 -6.49 27.00
C GLU A 7 1.82 -7.29 26.29
N GLU A 8 0.91 -6.61 25.60
CA GLU A 8 -0.20 -7.22 24.84
C GLU A 8 0.18 -7.58 23.38
N GLY A 9 1.39 -7.22 22.94
CA GLY A 9 1.80 -7.39 21.54
C GLY A 9 1.06 -6.50 20.56
N SER A 10 0.51 -5.39 21.03
CA SER A 10 -0.25 -4.42 20.25
C SER A 10 0.62 -3.29 19.74
N GLU A 11 0.31 -2.76 18.56
CA GLU A 11 1.00 -1.60 17.99
C GLU A 11 0.41 -0.29 18.55
N VAL A 12 1.26 0.69 18.82
CA VAL A 12 0.86 2.02 19.28
C VAL A 12 1.52 3.09 18.44
N PHE A 13 0.73 4.04 18.01
CA PHE A 13 1.22 5.27 17.42
C PHE A 13 0.42 6.47 17.95
N VAL A 14 1.07 7.63 17.95
CA VAL A 14 0.48 8.88 18.44
C VAL A 14 0.20 9.77 17.25
N ILE A 15 -1.01 10.32 17.23
CA ILE A 15 -1.45 11.32 16.25
C ILE A 15 -1.99 12.54 16.96
N CYS A 16 -1.87 13.69 16.31
CA CYS A 16 -2.50 14.94 16.72
C CYS A 16 -3.69 15.22 15.81
N ALA A 17 -4.90 15.16 16.35
CA ALA A 17 -6.13 15.31 15.56
C ALA A 17 -6.21 16.71 14.89
N GLN A 18 -5.71 17.75 15.54
CA GLN A 18 -5.67 19.09 14.97
C GLN A 18 -4.77 19.16 13.74
N ILE A 19 -3.56 18.58 13.83
CA ILE A 19 -2.62 18.52 12.69
C ILE A 19 -3.23 17.73 11.54
N GLU A 20 -3.90 16.61 11.82
CA GLU A 20 -4.55 15.81 10.79
C GLU A 20 -5.68 16.59 10.10
N GLN A 21 -6.44 17.38 10.83
CA GLN A 21 -7.47 18.24 10.26
C GLN A 21 -6.85 19.28 9.32
N GLU A 22 -5.79 19.96 9.75
CA GLU A 22 -5.08 20.94 8.94
C GLU A 22 -4.50 20.32 7.66
N ILE A 23 -3.87 19.14 7.77
CA ILE A 23 -3.34 18.39 6.62
C ILE A 23 -4.44 18.02 5.63
N ALA A 24 -5.63 17.65 6.10
CA ALA A 24 -6.74 17.21 5.24
C ALA A 24 -7.25 18.34 4.32
N GLU A 25 -7.03 19.58 4.68
CA GLU A 25 -7.44 20.77 3.90
C GLU A 25 -6.40 21.21 2.87
N LEU A 26 -5.17 20.66 2.93
CA LEU A 26 -4.05 21.00 2.04
C LEU A 26 -4.05 20.15 0.76
N ASP A 27 -3.50 20.69 -0.31
CA ASP A 27 -3.17 19.89 -1.50
C ASP A 27 -1.90 19.04 -1.26
N ASP A 28 -1.55 18.18 -2.22
CA ASP A 28 -0.48 17.19 -2.04
C ASP A 28 0.90 17.83 -1.87
N ASP A 29 1.18 18.94 -2.57
CA ASP A 29 2.46 19.65 -2.46
C ASP A 29 2.57 20.37 -1.14
N GLU A 30 1.50 21.03 -0.70
CA GLU A 30 1.41 21.69 0.60
C GLU A 30 1.49 20.70 1.76
N LYS A 31 0.87 19.52 1.64
CA LYS A 31 1.00 18.42 2.62
C LYS A 31 2.44 18.00 2.82
N ALA A 32 3.18 17.80 1.74
CA ALA A 32 4.58 17.39 1.79
C ALA A 32 5.43 18.42 2.54
N MET A 33 5.28 19.70 2.24
CA MET A 33 5.98 20.80 2.91
C MET A 33 5.61 20.90 4.40
N PHE A 34 4.32 20.81 4.72
CA PHE A 34 3.83 20.88 6.09
C PHE A 34 4.33 19.72 6.96
N LEU A 35 4.37 18.51 6.43
CA LEU A 35 4.93 17.34 7.12
C LEU A 35 6.43 17.47 7.33
N GLU A 36 7.17 18.01 6.36
CA GLU A 36 8.61 18.27 6.47
C GLU A 36 8.90 19.30 7.57
N ASP A 37 8.17 20.42 7.60
CA ASP A 37 8.30 21.46 8.63
C ASP A 37 8.05 20.92 10.04
N LEU A 38 7.15 19.96 10.20
CA LEU A 38 6.87 19.28 11.46
C LEU A 38 7.84 18.14 11.78
N GLY A 39 8.78 17.82 10.90
CA GLY A 39 9.69 16.68 11.03
C GLY A 39 8.98 15.32 10.96
N LEU A 40 7.83 15.24 10.32
CA LEU A 40 7.03 14.04 10.14
C LEU A 40 7.27 13.43 8.76
N LYS A 41 7.45 12.12 8.71
CA LYS A 41 7.64 11.39 7.45
C LYS A 41 6.34 11.08 6.73
N GLN A 42 5.24 11.01 7.45
CA GLN A 42 3.92 10.65 6.95
C GLN A 42 2.83 11.18 7.88
N SER A 43 1.62 11.34 7.36
CA SER A 43 0.44 11.73 8.14
C SER A 43 0.00 10.61 9.11
N GLY A 44 -0.80 10.99 10.12
CA GLY A 44 -1.41 10.02 11.03
C GLY A 44 -2.40 9.10 10.31
N LEU A 45 -3.09 9.58 9.29
CA LEU A 45 -3.97 8.76 8.44
C LEU A 45 -3.19 7.66 7.72
N GLU A 46 -2.04 7.97 7.12
CA GLU A 46 -1.19 6.97 6.48
C GLU A 46 -0.68 5.92 7.48
N LYS A 47 -0.30 6.34 8.68
CA LYS A 47 0.09 5.43 9.77
C LYS A 47 -1.06 4.52 10.17
N LEU A 48 -2.27 5.05 10.32
CA LEU A 48 -3.47 4.29 10.65
C LEU A 48 -3.79 3.25 9.59
N ILE A 49 -3.74 3.61 8.32
CA ILE A 49 -3.97 2.69 7.20
C ILE A 49 -2.95 1.55 7.23
N LYS A 50 -1.67 1.84 7.36
CA LYS A 50 -0.61 0.82 7.43
C LYS A 50 -0.77 -0.12 8.62
N ALA A 51 -1.05 0.44 9.80
CA ALA A 51 -1.28 -0.35 11.02
C ALA A 51 -2.51 -1.24 10.89
N SER A 52 -3.60 -0.73 10.31
CA SER A 52 -4.83 -1.50 10.09
C SER A 52 -4.63 -2.65 9.11
N TYR A 53 -3.96 -2.41 7.98
CA TYR A 53 -3.61 -3.46 7.02
C TYR A 53 -2.70 -4.53 7.64
N SER A 54 -1.70 -4.12 8.43
CA SER A 54 -0.82 -5.03 9.15
C SER A 54 -1.59 -5.88 10.15
N LEU A 55 -2.46 -5.26 10.96
CA LEU A 55 -3.26 -5.95 11.98
C LEU A 55 -4.22 -6.98 11.37
N LEU A 56 -4.85 -6.64 10.26
CA LEU A 56 -5.80 -7.51 9.55
C LEU A 56 -5.10 -8.53 8.62
N GLY A 57 -3.77 -8.48 8.51
CA GLY A 57 -3.03 -9.35 7.62
C GLY A 57 -3.33 -9.11 6.14
N LEU A 58 -3.61 -7.87 5.76
CA LEU A 58 -3.93 -7.48 4.39
C LEU A 58 -2.69 -7.00 3.64
N LEU A 59 -2.72 -7.15 2.34
CA LEU A 59 -1.81 -6.53 1.40
C LEU A 59 -2.55 -6.08 0.16
N SER A 60 -1.99 -5.12 -0.55
CA SER A 60 -2.51 -4.66 -1.83
C SER A 60 -1.56 -5.01 -2.97
N TYR A 61 -2.11 -5.36 -4.11
CA TYR A 61 -1.38 -5.44 -5.37
C TYR A 61 -2.05 -4.54 -6.41
N LEU A 62 -1.30 -4.13 -7.40
CA LEU A 62 -1.77 -3.24 -8.45
C LEU A 62 -1.91 -4.02 -9.75
N THR A 63 -2.94 -3.71 -10.51
CA THR A 63 -3.03 -4.07 -11.92
C THR A 63 -2.88 -2.81 -12.76
N ALA A 64 -2.09 -2.91 -13.82
CA ALA A 64 -1.90 -1.83 -14.78
C ALA A 64 -2.25 -2.34 -16.18
N GLY A 65 -3.21 -1.70 -16.80
CA GLY A 65 -3.63 -1.91 -18.18
C GLY A 65 -3.56 -0.60 -18.95
N GLU A 66 -3.94 -0.63 -20.24
CA GLU A 66 -3.98 0.58 -21.08
C GLU A 66 -5.04 1.57 -20.58
N ASP A 67 -6.19 1.06 -20.13
CA ASP A 67 -7.34 1.87 -19.74
C ASP A 67 -7.40 2.16 -18.23
N GLU A 68 -6.86 1.28 -17.40
CA GLU A 68 -7.02 1.37 -15.94
C GLU A 68 -5.79 0.87 -15.17
N THR A 69 -5.45 1.61 -14.13
CA THR A 69 -4.55 1.16 -13.05
C THR A 69 -5.35 1.10 -11.76
N ARG A 70 -5.37 -0.06 -11.09
CA ARG A 70 -6.19 -0.30 -9.91
C ARG A 70 -5.48 -1.08 -8.84
N ALA A 71 -5.78 -0.73 -7.57
CA ALA A 71 -5.33 -1.47 -6.41
C ALA A 71 -6.38 -2.50 -5.96
N TRP A 72 -5.91 -3.68 -5.59
CA TRP A 72 -6.72 -4.79 -5.09
C TRP A 72 -6.20 -5.23 -3.73
N THR A 73 -7.10 -5.48 -2.80
CA THR A 73 -6.75 -5.90 -1.45
C THR A 73 -7.00 -7.40 -1.27
N ILE A 74 -5.99 -8.11 -0.78
CA ILE A 74 -6.05 -9.53 -0.46
C ILE A 74 -5.45 -9.80 0.92
N LYS A 75 -5.72 -10.97 1.48
CA LYS A 75 -5.05 -11.44 2.70
C LYS A 75 -3.65 -11.96 2.38
N LYS A 76 -2.71 -11.72 3.27
CA LYS A 76 -1.37 -12.33 3.20
C LYS A 76 -1.52 -13.86 3.16
N GLY A 77 -0.75 -14.51 2.28
CA GLY A 77 -0.82 -15.96 2.05
C GLY A 77 -1.87 -16.38 1.02
N THR A 78 -2.65 -15.46 0.44
CA THR A 78 -3.52 -15.76 -0.70
C THR A 78 -2.69 -16.22 -1.88
N LYS A 79 -3.06 -17.35 -2.47
CA LYS A 79 -2.39 -17.90 -3.65
C LYS A 79 -2.75 -17.11 -4.92
N ALA A 80 -1.88 -17.18 -5.92
CA ALA A 80 -2.05 -16.39 -7.16
C ALA A 80 -3.39 -16.60 -7.88
N PRO A 81 -3.95 -17.82 -8.02
CA PRO A 81 -5.27 -17.98 -8.64
C PRO A 81 -6.37 -17.26 -7.87
N GLN A 82 -6.40 -17.38 -6.54
CA GLN A 82 -7.41 -16.71 -5.72
C GLN A 82 -7.23 -15.18 -5.71
N ALA A 83 -5.99 -14.70 -5.78
CA ALA A 83 -5.71 -13.28 -5.93
C ALA A 83 -6.25 -12.76 -7.27
N ALA A 84 -6.01 -13.47 -8.35
CA ALA A 84 -6.58 -13.15 -9.68
C ALA A 84 -8.12 -13.18 -9.68
N GLY A 85 -8.71 -14.06 -8.90
CA GLY A 85 -10.16 -14.16 -8.70
C GLY A 85 -10.80 -12.92 -8.09
N LYS A 86 -10.02 -12.06 -7.42
CA LYS A 86 -10.50 -10.75 -6.95
C LYS A 86 -10.81 -9.79 -8.09
N ILE A 87 -10.12 -9.91 -9.21
CA ILE A 87 -10.37 -9.12 -10.41
C ILE A 87 -11.63 -9.64 -11.12
N HIS A 88 -11.67 -10.92 -11.39
CA HIS A 88 -12.81 -11.61 -11.98
C HIS A 88 -12.75 -13.12 -11.70
N THR A 89 -13.89 -13.75 -11.47
CA THR A 89 -13.98 -15.19 -11.17
C THR A 89 -13.40 -16.10 -12.26
N ASP A 90 -13.48 -15.66 -13.51
CA ASP A 90 -12.91 -16.42 -14.63
C ASP A 90 -11.38 -16.48 -14.58
N PHE A 91 -10.73 -15.47 -14.01
CA PHE A 91 -9.28 -15.46 -13.83
C PHE A 91 -8.82 -16.44 -12.76
N GLU A 92 -9.65 -16.77 -11.78
CA GLU A 92 -9.33 -17.85 -10.83
C GLU A 92 -9.36 -19.22 -11.50
N ARG A 93 -10.41 -19.49 -12.28
CA ARG A 93 -10.61 -20.77 -12.95
C ARG A 93 -9.65 -21.01 -14.11
N GLY A 94 -9.38 -19.97 -14.86
CA GLY A 94 -8.49 -19.99 -16.04
C GLY A 94 -7.06 -19.59 -15.75
N PHE A 95 -6.66 -19.47 -14.48
CA PHE A 95 -5.32 -19.01 -14.13
C PHE A 95 -4.25 -19.97 -14.63
N ILE A 96 -3.30 -19.44 -15.40
CA ILE A 96 -2.13 -20.17 -15.89
C ILE A 96 -0.87 -19.60 -15.26
N ARG A 97 -0.66 -18.30 -15.43
CA ARG A 97 0.49 -17.57 -14.87
C ARG A 97 0.17 -16.05 -14.78
N ALA A 98 0.91 -15.38 -13.91
CA ALA A 98 0.93 -13.91 -13.86
C ALA A 98 2.37 -13.42 -13.91
N GLU A 99 2.59 -12.32 -14.60
CA GLU A 99 3.84 -11.57 -14.52
C GLU A 99 3.69 -10.55 -13.39
N VAL A 100 4.63 -10.57 -12.46
CA VAL A 100 4.60 -9.71 -11.28
C VAL A 100 5.94 -9.02 -11.14
N VAL A 101 5.92 -7.72 -10.94
CA VAL A 101 7.09 -6.91 -10.67
C VAL A 101 6.88 -6.11 -9.40
N ASN A 102 7.92 -5.93 -8.60
CA ASN A 102 7.84 -5.05 -7.45
C ASN A 102 7.63 -3.61 -7.92
N TYR A 103 6.68 -2.90 -7.31
CA TYR A 103 6.35 -1.54 -7.73
C TYR A 103 7.53 -0.56 -7.64
N LYS A 104 8.44 -0.76 -6.68
CA LYS A 104 9.66 0.07 -6.56
C LYS A 104 10.59 -0.14 -7.74
N ASP A 105 10.80 -1.38 -8.15
CA ASP A 105 11.62 -1.72 -9.30
C ASP A 105 11.01 -1.17 -10.59
N LEU A 106 9.68 -1.22 -10.70
CA LEU A 106 8.96 -0.63 -11.83
C LEU A 106 9.13 0.89 -11.89
N LEU A 107 9.02 1.58 -10.75
CA LEU A 107 9.22 3.03 -10.68
C LEU A 107 10.67 3.43 -11.03
N GLU A 108 11.66 2.67 -10.56
CA GLU A 108 13.08 2.91 -10.89
C GLU A 108 13.38 2.68 -12.37
N CYS A 109 12.76 1.67 -12.98
CA CYS A 109 12.96 1.34 -14.40
C CYS A 109 12.15 2.24 -15.35
N GLY A 110 11.10 2.88 -14.87
CA GLY A 110 10.24 3.80 -15.63
C GLY A 110 9.28 3.14 -16.61
N SER A 111 9.42 1.85 -16.91
CA SER A 111 8.49 1.09 -17.75
C SER A 111 8.52 -0.41 -17.46
N LEU A 112 7.44 -1.11 -17.83
CA LEU A 112 7.37 -2.57 -17.74
C LEU A 112 8.39 -3.27 -18.62
N ALA A 113 8.67 -2.72 -19.82
CA ALA A 113 9.67 -3.27 -20.72
C ALA A 113 11.09 -3.19 -20.13
N ALA A 114 11.45 -2.02 -19.57
CA ALA A 114 12.74 -1.83 -18.92
C ALA A 114 12.86 -2.69 -17.62
N ALA A 115 11.76 -2.85 -16.88
CA ALA A 115 11.74 -3.72 -15.72
C ALA A 115 11.96 -5.19 -16.09
N ARG A 116 11.41 -5.67 -17.19
CA ARG A 116 11.67 -7.02 -17.69
C ARG A 116 13.14 -7.27 -18.01
N GLU A 117 13.80 -6.31 -18.66
CA GLU A 117 15.23 -6.43 -19.00
C GLU A 117 16.14 -6.45 -17.78
N LYS A 118 15.75 -5.76 -16.70
CA LYS A 118 16.58 -5.61 -15.50
C LYS A 118 16.37 -6.73 -14.47
N VAL A 119 15.17 -7.26 -14.35
CA VAL A 119 14.77 -8.16 -13.25
C VAL A 119 14.67 -9.63 -13.71
N TRP A 120 14.65 -9.87 -15.00
CA TRP A 120 14.51 -11.21 -15.61
C TRP A 120 15.82 -11.51 -16.40
#